data_20dd99c0cdcf9a78d42570dc690664a6
#
_entry.id   20dd99c0cdcf9a78d42570dc690664a6
#
_cell.length_a   1.000
_cell.length_b   1.000
_cell.length_c   1.000
_cell.angle_alpha   90.00
_cell.angle_beta   90.00
_cell.angle_gamma   90.00
#
_symmetry.space_group_name_H-M   'P 1'
#
loop_
_entity.id
_entity.type
_entity.pdbx_description
1 polymer ?
#
loop_
_entity_poly.entity_id
_entity_poly.type
_entity_poly.pdbx_seq_one_letter_code
_entity_poly.pdbx_strand_id
1 'polypeptide(L)'
;MNKLILLAFALMSTVAMHAQREKWKVADKGPSIDNYFTPATAEAATPDNEGFIRRWTLLEPIDKPNRGNTVFTDSYLRENLGMEYFKGQFSILPKNGQKVKAGKQKLQWHTLDSKLYNVKLFRFATGLDKQFYGIIFWAVTVIECDEDIPGVRLSVGSNSASMWWLNGNETLLLSGDRRMVADDCMSQRITLKKGTNILRGAVINGPGMSDFCVRFIDENGTPVKNIRIK
;
A
#
# COMPACT_ATOMS: atom_id res chain seq x y z
N MET A 1 61.97 -4.58 18.91
CA MET A 1 61.21 -4.91 17.66
C MET A 1 59.70 -4.89 17.80
N ASN A 2 59.13 -4.84 19.01
CA ASN A 2 57.64 -5.02 19.17
C ASN A 2 56.82 -3.73 19.26
N LYS A 3 57.39 -2.56 19.48
CA LYS A 3 56.62 -1.30 19.59
C LYS A 3 56.32 -0.66 18.24
N LEU A 4 57.19 -0.80 17.25
CA LEU A 4 56.95 -0.28 15.90
C LEU A 4 55.86 -1.10 15.14
N ILE A 5 55.82 -2.41 15.35
CA ILE A 5 54.82 -3.28 14.71
C ILE A 5 53.40 -3.02 15.27
N LEU A 6 53.26 -2.76 16.59
CA LEU A 6 51.99 -2.40 17.20
C LEU A 6 51.46 -1.03 16.71
N LEU A 7 52.37 -0.05 16.50
CA LEU A 7 51.95 1.26 15.98
C LEU A 7 51.46 1.18 14.52
N ALA A 8 52.12 0.34 13.69
CA ALA A 8 51.69 0.14 12.30
C ALA A 8 50.35 -0.57 12.20
N PHE A 9 50.06 -1.55 13.07
CA PHE A 9 48.74 -2.21 13.13
C PHE A 9 47.65 -1.27 13.64
N ALA A 10 47.93 -0.41 14.61
CA ALA A 10 46.97 0.58 15.11
C ALA A 10 46.64 1.65 14.06
N LEU A 11 47.62 2.11 13.27
CA LEU A 11 47.40 3.05 12.19
C LEU A 11 46.65 2.42 11.02
N MET A 12 46.92 1.17 10.65
CA MET A 12 46.15 0.48 9.59
C MET A 12 44.69 0.21 10.00
N SER A 13 44.45 -0.10 11.27
CA SER A 13 43.06 -0.31 11.75
C SER A 13 42.24 0.99 11.81
N THR A 14 42.87 2.12 12.14
CA THR A 14 42.20 3.43 12.15
C THR A 14 41.92 3.95 10.73
N VAL A 15 42.82 3.73 9.78
CA VAL A 15 42.59 4.07 8.36
C VAL A 15 41.51 3.20 7.76
N ALA A 16 41.47 1.89 8.06
CA ALA A 16 40.44 0.99 7.61
C ALA A 16 39.06 1.35 8.18
N MET A 17 38.98 1.74 9.46
CA MET A 17 37.72 2.20 10.07
C MET A 17 37.25 3.56 9.52
N HIS A 18 38.15 4.48 9.18
CA HIS A 18 37.78 5.74 8.52
C HIS A 18 37.30 5.52 7.08
N ALA A 19 37.98 4.67 6.31
CA ALA A 19 37.58 4.31 4.97
C ALA A 19 36.21 3.57 4.96
N GLN A 20 35.94 2.76 5.98
CA GLN A 20 34.65 2.10 6.14
C GLN A 20 33.52 3.09 6.53
N ARG A 21 33.81 4.05 7.42
CA ARG A 21 32.86 5.13 7.75
C ARG A 21 32.58 6.07 6.58
N GLU A 22 33.53 6.37 5.73
CA GLU A 22 33.27 7.19 4.54
C GLU A 22 32.47 6.48 3.47
N LYS A 23 32.60 5.15 3.31
CA LYS A 23 31.74 4.37 2.41
C LYS A 23 30.28 4.33 2.83
N TRP A 24 29.96 4.59 4.10
CA TRP A 24 28.59 4.65 4.62
C TRP A 24 27.97 6.04 4.54
N LYS A 25 28.72 7.05 4.13
CA LYS A 25 28.21 8.37 3.71
C LYS A 25 27.83 8.35 2.22
N VAL A 26 27.03 7.36 1.80
CA VAL A 26 26.19 7.56 0.62
C VAL A 26 25.28 8.71 0.98
N ALA A 27 25.36 9.80 0.25
CA ALA A 27 24.52 10.96 0.45
C ALA A 27 23.07 10.47 0.58
N ASP A 28 22.52 10.62 1.78
CA ASP A 28 21.13 10.29 2.03
C ASP A 28 20.33 11.23 1.11
N LYS A 29 19.76 10.67 0.04
CA LYS A 29 18.97 11.44 -0.94
C LYS A 29 17.70 11.98 -0.33
N GLY A 30 17.52 11.77 0.98
CA GLY A 30 16.31 12.11 1.70
C GLY A 30 15.14 11.14 1.40
N PRO A 31 14.00 11.37 2.01
CA PRO A 31 12.80 10.59 1.75
C PRO A 31 12.39 10.67 0.27
N SER A 32 12.13 9.52 -0.37
CA SER A 32 11.61 9.45 -1.74
C SER A 32 10.79 8.18 -1.93
N ILE A 33 9.69 8.30 -2.69
CA ILE A 33 8.87 7.17 -3.12
C ILE A 33 9.40 6.50 -4.38
N ASP A 34 10.35 7.12 -5.10
CA ASP A 34 10.76 6.75 -6.45
C ASP A 34 11.31 5.32 -6.57
N ASN A 35 11.82 4.74 -5.50
CA ASN A 35 12.31 3.37 -5.52
C ASN A 35 11.16 2.34 -5.64
N TYR A 36 9.95 2.70 -5.24
CA TYR A 36 8.79 1.80 -5.12
C TYR A 36 7.63 2.19 -6.03
N PHE A 37 7.56 3.46 -6.44
CA PHE A 37 6.46 4.00 -7.22
C PHE A 37 6.94 4.85 -8.38
N THR A 38 6.10 4.94 -9.41
CA THR A 38 6.18 5.95 -10.47
C THR A 38 4.86 6.71 -10.53
N PRO A 39 4.87 8.00 -10.88
CA PRO A 39 3.63 8.71 -11.19
C PRO A 39 2.85 7.97 -12.27
N ALA A 40 1.54 7.80 -12.07
CA ALA A 40 0.69 7.21 -13.08
C ALA A 40 0.61 8.08 -14.33
N THR A 41 0.60 7.46 -15.50
CA THR A 41 0.40 8.13 -16.78
C THR A 41 -1.09 8.35 -17.07
N ALA A 42 -1.41 9.16 -18.07
CA ALA A 42 -2.79 9.38 -18.52
C ALA A 42 -3.39 8.13 -19.20
N GLU A 43 -2.55 7.25 -19.74
CA GLU A 43 -2.98 5.99 -20.33
C GLU A 43 -3.43 5.01 -19.26
N ALA A 44 -4.48 4.24 -19.56
CA ALA A 44 -4.93 3.19 -18.66
C ALA A 44 -3.87 2.09 -18.56
N ALA A 45 -3.60 1.63 -17.34
CA ALA A 45 -2.76 0.47 -17.09
C ALA A 45 -3.58 -0.83 -17.21
N THR A 46 -2.88 -1.96 -17.34
CA THR A 46 -3.46 -3.29 -17.18
C THR A 46 -2.88 -3.96 -15.95
N PRO A 47 -3.55 -4.98 -15.39
CA PRO A 47 -2.92 -5.84 -14.39
C PRO A 47 -1.59 -6.40 -14.92
N ASP A 48 -0.67 -6.73 -14.04
CA ASP A 48 0.59 -7.34 -14.42
C ASP A 48 0.41 -8.79 -14.91
N ASN A 49 1.51 -9.47 -15.24
CA ASN A 49 1.48 -10.84 -15.79
C ASN A 49 0.80 -11.84 -14.85
N GLU A 50 0.81 -11.60 -13.54
CA GLU A 50 0.16 -12.42 -12.51
C GLU A 50 -1.23 -11.90 -12.14
N GLY A 51 -1.72 -10.83 -12.78
CA GLY A 51 -3.02 -10.24 -12.58
C GLY A 51 -3.09 -9.20 -11.47
N PHE A 52 -1.98 -8.84 -10.82
CA PHE A 52 -1.99 -7.86 -9.74
C PHE A 52 -2.23 -6.43 -10.26
N ILE A 53 -3.10 -5.71 -9.55
CA ILE A 53 -3.40 -4.30 -9.81
C ILE A 53 -2.33 -3.46 -9.15
N ARG A 54 -1.57 -2.72 -9.96
CA ARG A 54 -0.43 -1.91 -9.51
C ARG A 54 -0.71 -0.41 -9.49
N ARG A 55 -1.76 0.06 -10.20
CA ARG A 55 -2.17 1.48 -10.23
C ARG A 55 -3.18 1.78 -9.14
N TRP A 56 -2.85 2.75 -8.28
CA TRP A 56 -3.66 3.16 -7.16
C TRP A 56 -3.58 4.66 -6.92
N THR A 57 -4.69 5.27 -6.52
CA THR A 57 -4.71 6.59 -5.91
C THR A 57 -4.71 6.42 -4.40
N LEU A 58 -3.57 6.77 -3.78
CA LEU A 58 -3.29 6.60 -2.36
C LEU A 58 -3.45 7.92 -1.62
N LEU A 59 -4.15 7.92 -0.49
CA LEU A 59 -4.18 9.07 0.41
C LEU A 59 -3.00 9.02 1.37
N GLU A 60 -2.40 10.18 1.63
CA GLU A 60 -1.47 10.33 2.75
C GLU A 60 -2.10 9.80 4.04
N PRO A 61 -1.31 9.20 4.96
CA PRO A 61 -1.83 8.46 6.11
C PRO A 61 -2.65 9.34 7.06
N ILE A 62 -3.80 8.83 7.47
CA ILE A 62 -4.67 9.43 8.49
C ILE A 62 -4.19 8.94 9.86
N ASP A 63 -3.99 9.84 10.81
CA ASP A 63 -3.62 9.48 12.17
C ASP A 63 -4.71 8.65 12.85
N LYS A 64 -4.33 7.47 13.30
CA LYS A 64 -5.18 6.56 14.09
C LYS A 64 -4.31 5.81 15.10
N PRO A 65 -3.90 6.44 16.20
CA PRO A 65 -3.03 5.82 17.17
C PRO A 65 -3.55 4.48 17.69
N ASN A 66 -2.72 3.45 17.56
CA ASN A 66 -2.99 2.10 18.03
C ASN A 66 -1.79 1.60 18.83
N ARG A 67 -2.03 0.91 19.94
CA ARG A 67 -0.96 0.37 20.78
C ARG A 67 -0.41 -0.97 20.28
N GLY A 68 -1.15 -1.67 19.42
CA GLY A 68 -0.76 -2.97 18.87
C GLY A 68 -1.80 -3.50 17.89
N ASN A 69 -1.44 -4.55 17.16
CA ASN A 69 -2.28 -5.15 16.10
C ASN A 69 -3.33 -6.13 16.65
N THR A 70 -3.24 -6.52 17.92
CA THR A 70 -4.17 -7.48 18.56
C THR A 70 -5.60 -6.95 18.69
N VAL A 71 -5.79 -5.63 18.57
CA VAL A 71 -7.11 -4.99 18.62
C VAL A 71 -7.87 -5.07 17.29
N PHE A 72 -7.22 -5.46 16.20
CA PHE A 72 -7.80 -5.46 14.85
C PHE A 72 -8.75 -6.64 14.62
N THR A 73 -9.82 -6.70 15.43
CA THR A 73 -10.92 -7.65 15.26
C THR A 73 -11.88 -7.17 14.16
N ASP A 74 -12.73 -8.04 13.65
CA ASP A 74 -13.74 -7.70 12.63
C ASP A 74 -14.63 -6.54 13.05
N SER A 75 -15.11 -6.55 14.29
CA SER A 75 -15.96 -5.47 14.84
C SER A 75 -15.20 -4.16 14.93
N TYR A 76 -13.96 -4.20 15.41
CA TYR A 76 -13.10 -3.02 15.49
C TYR A 76 -12.85 -2.42 14.10
N LEU A 77 -12.59 -3.25 13.10
CA LEU A 77 -12.35 -2.78 11.73
C LEU A 77 -13.60 -2.15 11.12
N ARG A 78 -14.77 -2.79 11.25
CA ARG A 78 -16.02 -2.21 10.73
C ARG A 78 -16.36 -0.88 11.39
N GLU A 79 -16.17 -0.77 12.71
CA GLU A 79 -16.38 0.49 13.43
C GLU A 79 -15.40 1.56 12.96
N ASN A 80 -14.09 1.26 12.90
CA ASN A 80 -13.07 2.26 12.67
C ASN A 80 -12.81 2.54 11.18
N LEU A 81 -12.90 1.57 10.28
CA LEU A 81 -12.74 1.79 8.85
C LEU A 81 -14.07 2.17 8.16
N GLY A 82 -15.21 1.86 8.78
CA GLY A 82 -16.53 2.32 8.34
C GLY A 82 -16.84 3.77 8.72
N MET A 83 -16.02 4.40 9.57
CA MET A 83 -16.20 5.78 9.99
C MET A 83 -15.72 6.75 8.89
N GLU A 84 -16.44 7.87 8.68
CA GLU A 84 -16.04 8.89 7.73
C GLU A 84 -15.01 9.84 8.35
N TYR A 85 -13.75 9.76 7.93
CA TYR A 85 -12.65 10.63 8.36
C TYR A 85 -12.60 11.94 7.59
N PHE A 86 -13.06 11.94 6.34
CA PHE A 86 -13.13 13.12 5.49
C PHE A 86 -14.36 13.05 4.58
N LYS A 87 -14.90 14.21 4.23
CA LYS A 87 -16.13 14.33 3.45
C LYS A 87 -16.04 13.56 2.13
N GLY A 88 -16.99 12.68 1.90
CA GLY A 88 -17.13 11.91 0.68
C GLY A 88 -16.17 10.72 0.57
N GLN A 89 -15.58 10.27 1.67
CA GLN A 89 -14.62 9.17 1.74
C GLN A 89 -15.04 7.92 0.95
N PHE A 90 -16.33 7.57 1.01
CA PHE A 90 -16.89 6.39 0.35
C PHE A 90 -17.40 6.65 -1.08
N SER A 91 -17.49 7.90 -1.51
CA SER A 91 -18.07 8.28 -2.82
C SER A 91 -17.06 8.97 -3.76
N ILE A 92 -16.07 9.66 -3.22
CA ILE A 92 -15.10 10.42 -4.02
C ILE A 92 -14.33 9.53 -5.00
N LEU A 93 -14.15 10.00 -6.22
CA LEU A 93 -13.13 9.52 -7.16
C LEU A 93 -11.96 10.50 -7.09
N PRO A 94 -10.94 10.18 -6.29
CA PRO A 94 -9.86 11.13 -6.03
C PRO A 94 -9.00 11.33 -7.27
N LYS A 95 -8.47 12.54 -7.42
CA LYS A 95 -7.51 12.90 -8.46
C LYS A 95 -6.13 13.10 -7.85
N ASN A 96 -5.09 12.86 -8.64
CA ASN A 96 -3.72 13.16 -8.24
C ASN A 96 -3.59 14.63 -7.78
N GLY A 97 -2.96 14.84 -6.63
CA GLY A 97 -2.78 16.17 -6.03
C GLY A 97 -4.02 16.73 -5.30
N GLN A 98 -5.18 16.08 -5.39
CA GLN A 98 -6.38 16.53 -4.68
C GLN A 98 -6.17 16.45 -3.17
N LYS A 99 -6.58 17.53 -2.47
CA LYS A 99 -6.45 17.63 -1.01
C LYS A 99 -7.78 17.37 -0.31
N VAL A 100 -7.70 16.72 0.84
CA VAL A 100 -8.83 16.49 1.76
C VAL A 100 -8.43 16.90 3.18
N LYS A 101 -9.42 17.12 4.03
CA LYS A 101 -9.22 17.44 5.44
C LYS A 101 -9.78 16.31 6.29
N ALA A 102 -8.91 15.60 7.01
CA ALA A 102 -9.28 14.57 7.98
C ALA A 102 -8.98 15.10 9.40
N GLY A 103 -10.01 15.51 10.14
CA GLY A 103 -9.83 16.19 11.41
C GLY A 103 -9.00 17.46 11.27
N LYS A 104 -7.82 17.50 11.91
CA LYS A 104 -6.85 18.61 11.83
C LYS A 104 -5.84 18.43 10.69
N GLN A 105 -5.73 17.25 10.10
CA GLN A 105 -4.77 16.94 9.04
C GLN A 105 -5.26 17.46 7.69
N LYS A 106 -4.33 18.02 6.89
CA LYS A 106 -4.51 18.30 5.47
C LYS A 106 -3.72 17.24 4.70
N LEU A 107 -4.42 16.39 4.00
CA LEU A 107 -3.85 15.22 3.32
C LEU A 107 -4.04 15.35 1.81
N GLN A 108 -3.13 14.76 1.05
CA GLN A 108 -3.14 14.79 -0.40
C GLN A 108 -3.25 13.37 -0.97
N TRP A 109 -3.94 13.25 -2.10
CA TRP A 109 -4.02 12.05 -2.92
C TRP A 109 -2.90 12.00 -3.94
N HIS A 110 -2.32 10.81 -4.12
CA HIS A 110 -1.24 10.53 -5.07
C HIS A 110 -1.62 9.35 -5.95
N THR A 111 -1.76 9.58 -7.28
CA THR A 111 -2.03 8.51 -8.24
C THR A 111 -0.71 7.95 -8.75
N LEU A 112 -0.44 6.69 -8.41
CA LEU A 112 0.87 6.06 -8.54
C LEU A 112 0.74 4.65 -9.13
N ASP A 113 1.75 4.24 -9.89
CA ASP A 113 1.98 2.86 -10.28
C ASP A 113 3.04 2.22 -9.36
N SER A 114 2.68 1.16 -8.66
CA SER A 114 3.63 0.38 -7.88
C SER A 114 4.61 -0.34 -8.80
N LYS A 115 5.90 -0.30 -8.49
CA LYS A 115 6.94 -1.04 -9.22
C LYS A 115 6.93 -2.54 -8.88
N LEU A 116 6.30 -2.91 -7.77
CA LEU A 116 6.16 -4.27 -7.29
C LEU A 116 4.70 -4.73 -7.37
N TYR A 117 4.46 -6.04 -7.35
CA TYR A 117 3.12 -6.62 -7.30
C TYR A 117 2.35 -6.19 -6.05
N ASN A 118 3.05 -5.95 -4.94
CA ASN A 118 2.48 -5.43 -3.71
C ASN A 118 2.77 -3.92 -3.55
N VAL A 119 1.76 -3.20 -3.10
CA VAL A 119 1.79 -1.76 -2.86
C VAL A 119 2.42 -1.49 -1.50
N LYS A 120 3.60 -0.91 -1.49
CA LYS A 120 4.42 -0.66 -0.29
C LYS A 120 3.96 0.59 0.46
N LEU A 121 2.86 0.50 1.23
CA LEU A 121 2.31 1.64 1.97
C LEU A 121 3.29 2.22 2.99
N PHE A 122 4.04 1.37 3.68
CA PHE A 122 5.11 1.81 4.57
C PHE A 122 6.13 2.71 3.83
N ARG A 123 6.52 2.31 2.60
CA ARG A 123 7.46 3.08 1.77
C ARG A 123 6.82 4.33 1.18
N PHE A 124 5.53 4.29 0.90
CA PHE A 124 4.77 5.47 0.50
C PHE A 124 4.80 6.54 1.62
N ALA A 125 4.48 6.16 2.86
CA ALA A 125 4.52 7.08 3.99
C ALA A 125 5.94 7.61 4.27
N THR A 126 6.93 6.72 4.41
CA THR A 126 8.30 7.13 4.71
C THR A 126 8.93 7.95 3.57
N GLY A 127 8.60 7.65 2.32
CA GLY A 127 9.08 8.40 1.17
C GLY A 127 8.49 9.81 1.05
N LEU A 128 7.37 10.09 1.71
CA LEU A 128 6.74 11.40 1.83
C LEU A 128 7.05 12.08 3.18
N ASP A 129 7.95 11.51 3.99
CA ASP A 129 8.26 11.98 5.35
C ASP A 129 7.01 12.06 6.25
N LYS A 130 6.14 11.03 6.14
CA LYS A 130 4.91 10.91 6.91
C LYS A 130 4.99 9.81 7.96
N GLN A 131 4.12 9.91 8.97
CA GLN A 131 3.91 8.87 9.97
C GLN A 131 3.47 7.57 9.30
N PHE A 132 3.98 6.42 9.77
CA PHE A 132 3.72 5.10 9.20
C PHE A 132 3.24 4.06 10.23
N TYR A 133 3.17 4.43 11.52
CA TYR A 133 2.57 3.65 12.60
C TYR A 133 1.39 4.37 13.22
N GLY A 134 0.38 3.63 13.68
CA GLY A 134 -0.82 4.20 14.25
C GLY A 134 -1.58 5.06 13.26
N ILE A 135 -1.82 4.52 12.07
CA ILE A 135 -2.38 5.24 10.92
C ILE A 135 -3.35 4.36 10.14
N ILE A 136 -4.17 5.01 9.30
CA ILE A 136 -4.98 4.38 8.28
C ILE A 136 -4.55 4.91 6.91
N PHE A 137 -4.33 4.00 5.96
CA PHE A 137 -4.20 4.31 4.55
C PHE A 137 -5.52 4.09 3.81
N TRP A 138 -5.83 4.98 2.88
CA TRP A 138 -6.90 4.80 1.91
C TRP A 138 -6.32 4.64 0.52
N ALA A 139 -6.81 3.64 -0.19
CA ALA A 139 -6.43 3.33 -1.55
C ALA A 139 -7.68 3.23 -2.43
N VAL A 140 -7.67 3.84 -3.60
CA VAL A 140 -8.75 3.77 -4.58
C VAL A 140 -8.17 3.41 -5.93
N THR A 141 -8.82 2.48 -6.63
CA THR A 141 -8.51 2.19 -8.03
C THR A 141 -9.80 2.11 -8.84
N VAL A 142 -9.74 2.56 -10.08
CA VAL A 142 -10.86 2.57 -11.03
C VAL A 142 -10.61 1.52 -12.08
N ILE A 143 -11.55 0.59 -12.21
CA ILE A 143 -11.46 -0.58 -13.09
C ILE A 143 -12.50 -0.45 -14.17
N GLU A 144 -12.07 -0.50 -15.43
CA GLU A 144 -12.96 -0.48 -16.60
C GLU A 144 -13.03 -1.87 -17.23
N CYS A 145 -14.24 -2.34 -17.45
CA CYS A 145 -14.52 -3.62 -18.09
C CYS A 145 -15.33 -3.41 -19.38
N ASP A 146 -14.97 -4.12 -20.45
CA ASP A 146 -15.70 -4.01 -21.72
C ASP A 146 -17.04 -4.77 -21.68
N GLU A 147 -17.15 -5.75 -20.79
CA GLU A 147 -18.34 -6.57 -20.55
C GLU A 147 -18.46 -6.94 -19.06
N ASP A 148 -19.58 -7.52 -18.65
CA ASP A 148 -19.73 -8.10 -17.32
C ASP A 148 -18.78 -9.29 -17.19
N ILE A 149 -18.02 -9.36 -16.09
CA ILE A 149 -17.16 -10.49 -15.74
C ILE A 149 -17.73 -11.14 -14.47
N PRO A 150 -18.61 -12.14 -14.60
CA PRO A 150 -19.25 -12.78 -13.46
C PRO A 150 -18.35 -13.83 -12.81
N GLY A 151 -18.70 -14.24 -11.59
CA GLY A 151 -18.07 -15.38 -10.91
C GLY A 151 -16.66 -15.14 -10.39
N VAL A 152 -16.14 -13.91 -10.48
CA VAL A 152 -14.80 -13.57 -10.01
C VAL A 152 -14.76 -13.39 -8.48
N ARG A 153 -13.58 -13.53 -7.90
CA ARG A 153 -13.30 -13.22 -6.50
C ARG A 153 -12.26 -12.12 -6.41
N LEU A 154 -12.49 -11.16 -5.52
CA LEU A 154 -11.44 -10.25 -5.08
C LEU A 154 -10.48 -11.03 -4.20
N SER A 155 -9.23 -11.13 -4.60
CA SER A 155 -8.16 -11.75 -3.84
C SER A 155 -7.21 -10.69 -3.30
N VAL A 156 -6.97 -10.73 -2.00
CA VAL A 156 -6.15 -9.73 -1.30
C VAL A 156 -5.14 -10.41 -0.39
N GLY A 157 -3.91 -9.90 -0.44
CA GLY A 157 -2.93 -10.08 0.60
C GLY A 157 -2.64 -8.75 1.29
N SER A 158 -2.49 -8.74 2.61
CA SER A 158 -2.19 -7.52 3.37
C SER A 158 -1.26 -7.83 4.55
N ASN A 159 -0.26 -6.99 4.74
CA ASN A 159 0.65 -7.10 5.89
C ASN A 159 0.11 -6.37 7.14
N SER A 160 -1.09 -5.86 7.06
CA SER A 160 -1.83 -5.26 8.15
C SER A 160 -3.31 -5.52 7.94
N ALA A 161 -4.14 -5.26 8.95
CA ALA A 161 -5.57 -5.45 8.83
C ALA A 161 -6.17 -4.49 7.79
N SER A 162 -7.12 -4.96 7.01
CA SER A 162 -7.68 -4.17 5.90
C SER A 162 -9.13 -4.50 5.61
N MET A 163 -9.83 -3.57 4.99
CA MET A 163 -11.22 -3.70 4.59
C MET A 163 -11.40 -3.14 3.18
N TRP A 164 -12.20 -3.82 2.37
CA TRP A 164 -12.31 -3.57 0.94
C TRP A 164 -13.76 -3.47 0.50
N TRP A 165 -14.03 -2.49 -0.37
CA TRP A 165 -15.36 -2.23 -0.94
C TRP A 165 -15.28 -2.18 -2.47
N LEU A 166 -16.13 -2.95 -3.12
CA LEU A 166 -16.34 -2.85 -4.56
C LEU A 166 -17.69 -2.16 -4.82
N ASN A 167 -17.65 -1.07 -5.57
CA ASN A 167 -18.84 -0.28 -5.92
C ASN A 167 -19.69 0.12 -4.69
N GLY A 168 -19.01 0.43 -3.58
CA GLY A 168 -19.62 0.82 -2.31
C GLY A 168 -20.07 -0.32 -1.40
N ASN A 169 -20.01 -1.58 -1.84
CA ASN A 169 -20.38 -2.74 -1.03
C ASN A 169 -19.15 -3.34 -0.33
N GLU A 170 -19.23 -3.62 0.97
CA GLU A 170 -18.21 -4.38 1.68
C GLU A 170 -18.03 -5.73 0.98
N THR A 171 -16.81 -6.00 0.53
CA THR A 171 -16.52 -7.17 -0.30
C THR A 171 -15.57 -8.13 0.42
N LEU A 172 -14.61 -7.59 1.18
CA LEU A 172 -13.64 -8.41 1.89
C LEU A 172 -13.10 -7.67 3.12
N LEU A 173 -12.88 -8.41 4.20
CA LEU A 173 -12.29 -7.92 5.44
C LEU A 173 -11.20 -8.89 5.90
N LEU A 174 -10.02 -8.35 6.19
CA LEU A 174 -8.86 -9.06 6.70
C LEU A 174 -8.53 -8.51 8.09
N SER A 175 -8.89 -9.25 9.13
CA SER A 175 -8.64 -8.87 10.52
C SER A 175 -7.37 -9.51 11.08
N GLY A 176 -6.93 -9.05 12.24
CA GLY A 176 -5.81 -9.60 13.00
C GLY A 176 -4.44 -9.01 12.59
N ASP A 177 -3.41 -9.52 13.26
CA ASP A 177 -2.02 -9.27 12.92
C ASP A 177 -1.60 -10.20 11.79
N ARG A 178 -1.21 -9.64 10.66
CA ARG A 178 -1.05 -10.40 9.40
C ARG A 178 0.34 -10.21 8.81
N ARG A 179 0.73 -11.20 8.01
CA ARG A 179 1.92 -11.14 7.15
C ARG A 179 1.50 -10.97 5.70
N MET A 180 2.36 -10.34 4.90
CA MET A 180 2.14 -10.21 3.46
C MET A 180 2.24 -11.55 2.76
N VAL A 181 1.09 -12.08 2.35
CA VAL A 181 0.95 -13.31 1.57
C VAL A 181 0.02 -13.00 0.41
N ALA A 182 0.42 -13.33 -0.81
CA ALA A 182 -0.48 -13.19 -1.95
C ALA A 182 -1.65 -14.16 -1.82
N ASP A 183 -2.86 -13.69 -2.19
CA ASP A 183 -4.11 -14.48 -2.13
C ASP A 183 -4.47 -15.02 -0.74
N ASP A 184 -4.05 -14.31 0.31
CA ASP A 184 -4.27 -14.71 1.69
C ASP A 184 -5.77 -14.79 2.04
N CYS A 185 -6.58 -13.88 1.48
CA CYS A 185 -8.05 -13.91 1.62
C CYS A 185 -8.74 -13.62 0.30
N MET A 186 -9.87 -14.29 0.08
CA MET A 186 -10.71 -14.12 -1.10
C MET A 186 -12.15 -13.81 -0.72
N SER A 187 -12.77 -12.93 -1.48
CA SER A 187 -14.20 -12.60 -1.33
C SER A 187 -15.10 -13.77 -1.71
N GLN A 188 -16.39 -13.63 -1.42
CA GLN A 188 -17.41 -14.38 -2.15
C GLN A 188 -17.33 -14.05 -3.65
N ARG A 189 -18.00 -14.84 -4.49
CA ARG A 189 -18.10 -14.57 -5.92
C ARG A 189 -18.86 -13.28 -6.16
N ILE A 190 -18.32 -12.45 -7.01
CA ILE A 190 -18.85 -11.14 -7.39
C ILE A 190 -18.87 -11.02 -8.92
N THR A 191 -19.45 -9.95 -9.42
CA THR A 191 -19.40 -9.59 -10.83
C THR A 191 -18.74 -8.22 -10.97
N LEU A 192 -17.65 -8.14 -11.73
CA LEU A 192 -17.20 -6.86 -12.27
C LEU A 192 -18.16 -6.45 -13.38
N LYS A 193 -18.78 -5.31 -13.25
CA LYS A 193 -19.78 -4.83 -14.21
C LYS A 193 -19.12 -4.21 -15.43
N LYS A 194 -19.77 -4.32 -16.57
CA LYS A 194 -19.42 -3.55 -17.77
C LYS A 194 -19.35 -2.06 -17.43
N GLY A 195 -18.31 -1.39 -17.95
CA GLY A 195 -18.02 0.00 -17.63
C GLY A 195 -17.18 0.12 -16.35
N THR A 196 -17.47 1.14 -15.55
CA THR A 196 -16.65 1.56 -14.42
C THR A 196 -17.01 0.80 -13.15
N ASN A 197 -15.99 0.18 -12.54
CA ASN A 197 -16.04 -0.37 -11.19
C ASN A 197 -15.03 0.37 -10.31
N ILE A 198 -15.37 0.59 -9.06
CA ILE A 198 -14.53 1.32 -8.11
C ILE A 198 -14.20 0.40 -6.95
N LEU A 199 -12.93 0.08 -6.82
CA LEU A 199 -12.42 -0.66 -5.68
C LEU A 199 -11.76 0.31 -4.70
N ARG A 200 -12.20 0.28 -3.44
CA ARG A 200 -11.62 1.02 -2.32
C ARG A 200 -11.05 0.06 -1.31
N GLY A 201 -9.90 0.41 -0.74
CA GLY A 201 -9.28 -0.31 0.35
C GLY A 201 -8.88 0.64 1.47
N ALA A 202 -9.13 0.24 2.70
CA ALA A 202 -8.58 0.86 3.89
C ALA A 202 -7.66 -0.14 4.58
N VAL A 203 -6.42 0.30 4.88
CA VAL A 203 -5.43 -0.51 5.59
C VAL A 203 -5.06 0.21 6.86
N ILE A 204 -5.32 -0.43 8.02
CA ILE A 204 -4.96 0.12 9.32
C ILE A 204 -3.66 -0.51 9.81
N ASN A 205 -2.73 0.32 10.25
CA ASN A 205 -1.43 -0.13 10.73
C ASN A 205 -1.17 0.33 12.15
N GLY A 206 -0.83 -0.64 13.01
CA GLY A 206 -0.19 -0.39 14.29
C GLY A 206 1.34 -0.43 14.13
N PRO A 207 2.08 -1.05 15.05
CA PRO A 207 3.50 -1.33 14.85
C PRO A 207 3.69 -2.37 13.73
N GLY A 208 4.71 -2.17 12.88
CA GLY A 208 5.04 -3.09 11.81
C GLY A 208 4.99 -2.45 10.42
N MET A 209 5.19 -3.26 9.39
CA MET A 209 5.11 -2.83 8.00
C MET A 209 3.65 -2.91 7.51
N SER A 210 3.33 -2.11 6.49
CA SER A 210 2.03 -2.11 5.84
C SER A 210 2.19 -2.16 4.33
N ASP A 211 1.68 -3.23 3.77
CA ASP A 211 1.66 -3.49 2.33
C ASP A 211 0.34 -4.16 1.98
N PHE A 212 -0.06 -4.11 0.73
CA PHE A 212 -1.12 -4.95 0.21
C PHE A 212 -0.85 -5.37 -1.24
N CYS A 213 -1.45 -6.47 -1.67
CA CYS A 213 -1.59 -6.81 -3.08
C CYS A 213 -3.04 -7.21 -3.37
N VAL A 214 -3.48 -6.93 -4.60
CA VAL A 214 -4.87 -7.16 -5.02
C VAL A 214 -4.88 -7.66 -6.44
N ARG A 215 -5.69 -8.70 -6.67
CA ARG A 215 -6.08 -9.15 -8.01
C ARG A 215 -7.48 -9.75 -8.00
N PHE A 216 -8.05 -9.92 -9.16
CA PHE A 216 -9.28 -10.70 -9.34
C PHE A 216 -8.93 -12.06 -9.92
N ILE A 217 -9.63 -13.09 -9.43
CA ILE A 217 -9.43 -14.48 -9.84
C ILE A 217 -10.77 -15.04 -10.30
N ASP A 218 -10.80 -15.69 -11.45
CA ASP A 218 -12.00 -16.32 -12.01
C ASP A 218 -12.37 -17.62 -11.26
N GLU A 219 -13.38 -18.32 -11.76
CA GLU A 219 -13.86 -19.57 -11.16
C GLU A 219 -12.86 -20.75 -11.30
N ASN A 220 -11.92 -20.65 -12.22
CA ASN A 220 -10.90 -21.67 -12.46
C ASN A 220 -9.59 -21.36 -11.71
N GLY A 221 -9.56 -20.28 -10.91
CA GLY A 221 -8.35 -19.83 -10.24
C GLY A 221 -7.41 -19.01 -11.11
N THR A 222 -7.87 -18.60 -12.32
CA THR A 222 -7.05 -17.83 -13.27
C THR A 222 -7.17 -16.33 -12.98
N PRO A 223 -6.05 -15.58 -12.97
CA PRO A 223 -6.09 -14.14 -12.81
C PRO A 223 -6.82 -13.42 -13.95
N VAL A 224 -7.74 -12.52 -13.61
CA VAL A 224 -8.46 -11.67 -14.55
C VAL A 224 -7.53 -10.55 -15.02
N LYS A 225 -7.24 -10.51 -16.34
CA LYS A 225 -6.35 -9.51 -16.94
C LYS A 225 -7.00 -8.66 -18.03
N ASN A 226 -8.19 -9.02 -18.48
CA ASN A 226 -8.97 -8.30 -19.50
C ASN A 226 -9.74 -7.11 -18.91
N ILE A 227 -9.08 -6.35 -18.05
CA ILE A 227 -9.58 -5.13 -17.41
C ILE A 227 -8.56 -3.99 -17.58
N ARG A 228 -9.03 -2.77 -17.57
CA ARG A 228 -8.20 -1.57 -17.63
C ARG A 228 -8.27 -0.80 -16.31
N ILE A 229 -7.13 -0.27 -15.88
CA ILE A 229 -6.99 0.45 -14.60
C ILE A 229 -6.70 1.92 -14.91
N LYS A 230 -7.55 2.83 -14.45
CA LYS A 230 -7.44 4.28 -14.66
C LYS A 230 -6.83 5.00 -13.46
#